data_e46480ce989b3cbd92fbb3220c100b1c
#
_entry.id   e46480ce989b3cbd92fbb3220c100b1c
#
_cell.length_a   1.000
_cell.length_b   1.000
_cell.length_c   1.000
_cell.angle_alpha   90.00
_cell.angle_beta   90.00
_cell.angle_gamma   90.00
#
_symmetry.space_group_name_H-M   'P 1'
#
loop_
_entity.id
_entity.type
_entity.pdbx_description
1 polymer ?
#
loop_
_entity_poly.entity_id
_entity_poly.type
_entity_poly.pdbx_seq_one_letter_code
_entity_poly.pdbx_strand_id
1 'polypeptide(L)'
;MRLIHQRPYPSCRIAREPIVDLDSGAAIAEEILCREDPFPDDALAWRSFYRRLFACDQETADGVVTAFNLDTRHVLDQEIWQGTERFLGERDARRWAIEWTEHDSGDHLQAAKKLRSLHRRTGVGISIDDVGAGFDGHARLSAVSRAQWVKIDGGLFQAARTDGPSRAMVQGICDMAKDIGARSVIEWIETKEDLELARDLAADCGQGYLFTFAAAKMMGLRNRASRV
;
A
#
# COMPACT_ATOMS: atom_id res chain seq x y z
N MET A 1 -25.27 21.48 22.12
CA MET A 1 -23.85 21.89 22.33
C MET A 1 -23.03 20.60 22.46
N ARG A 2 -22.49 20.07 21.34
CA ARG A 2 -21.65 18.86 21.38
C ARG A 2 -20.24 19.30 21.76
N LEU A 3 -19.76 18.84 22.89
CA LEU A 3 -18.36 18.97 23.32
C LEU A 3 -17.48 18.27 22.27
N ILE A 4 -16.75 19.06 21.50
CA ILE A 4 -15.67 18.58 20.65
C ILE A 4 -14.58 18.08 21.61
N HIS A 5 -14.52 16.79 21.84
CA HIS A 5 -13.38 16.18 22.51
C HIS A 5 -12.17 16.39 21.59
N GLN A 6 -11.34 17.36 21.91
CA GLN A 6 -10.00 17.44 21.34
C GLN A 6 -9.27 16.14 21.68
N ARG A 7 -9.02 15.33 20.66
CA ARG A 7 -8.25 14.09 20.85
C ARG A 7 -6.82 14.46 21.28
N PRO A 8 -6.27 13.82 22.31
CA PRO A 8 -5.01 14.24 22.95
C PRO A 8 -3.75 13.82 22.19
N TYR A 9 -3.86 13.35 20.94
CA TYR A 9 -2.71 12.88 20.19
C TYR A 9 -2.32 13.88 19.10
N PRO A 10 -1.03 14.24 18.99
CA PRO A 10 -0.54 15.03 17.88
C PRO A 10 -0.82 14.29 16.56
N SER A 11 -1.16 15.04 15.50
CA SER A 11 -1.37 14.49 14.16
C SER A 11 -0.11 13.76 13.68
N CYS A 12 -0.25 12.58 13.07
CA CYS A 12 0.85 11.93 12.37
C CYS A 12 1.11 12.64 11.03
N ARG A 13 2.39 12.70 10.63
CA ARG A 13 2.79 13.22 9.32
C ARG A 13 2.74 12.10 8.31
N ILE A 14 1.80 12.20 7.39
CA ILE A 14 1.57 11.21 6.33
C ILE A 14 1.46 11.90 4.97
N ALA A 15 1.77 11.17 3.90
CA ALA A 15 1.34 11.46 2.55
C ALA A 15 0.37 10.38 2.08
N ARG A 16 -0.40 10.68 1.03
CA ARG A 16 -1.27 9.72 0.36
C ARG A 16 -0.93 9.70 -1.11
N GLU A 17 -0.72 8.52 -1.64
CA GLU A 17 -0.44 8.32 -3.06
C GLU A 17 -1.54 7.47 -3.70
N PRO A 18 -2.11 7.93 -4.84
CA PRO A 18 -3.18 7.19 -5.49
C PRO A 18 -2.66 5.97 -6.23
N ILE A 19 -3.44 4.88 -6.16
CA ILE A 19 -3.32 3.71 -7.03
C ILE A 19 -4.42 3.84 -8.09
N VAL A 20 -4.03 3.88 -9.36
CA VAL A 20 -4.90 4.18 -10.50
C VAL A 20 -5.10 2.93 -11.34
N ASP A 21 -6.34 2.64 -11.66
CA ASP A 21 -6.70 1.63 -12.66
C ASP A 21 -6.28 2.12 -14.05
N LEU A 22 -5.45 1.36 -14.75
CA LEU A 22 -4.82 1.79 -16.00
C LEU A 22 -5.76 1.82 -17.19
N ASP A 23 -6.87 1.08 -17.14
CA ASP A 23 -7.87 1.05 -18.21
C ASP A 23 -8.80 2.27 -18.12
N SER A 24 -9.35 2.51 -16.93
CA SER A 24 -10.33 3.60 -16.71
C SER A 24 -9.68 4.95 -16.38
N GLY A 25 -8.44 4.94 -15.90
CA GLY A 25 -7.77 6.12 -15.34
C GLY A 25 -8.32 6.60 -13.98
N ALA A 26 -9.18 5.80 -13.34
CA ALA A 26 -9.78 6.14 -12.05
C ALA A 26 -8.84 5.75 -10.90
N ALA A 27 -8.75 6.61 -9.87
CA ALA A 27 -8.13 6.24 -8.61
C ALA A 27 -9.06 5.23 -7.89
N ILE A 28 -8.56 4.03 -7.64
CA ILE A 28 -9.29 2.93 -6.99
C ILE A 28 -8.83 2.68 -5.57
N ALA A 29 -7.63 3.11 -5.26
CA ALA A 29 -7.06 3.04 -3.92
C ALA A 29 -6.10 4.20 -3.68
N GLU A 30 -5.71 4.38 -2.42
CA GLU A 30 -4.65 5.29 -2.00
C GLU A 30 -3.79 4.61 -0.93
N GLU A 31 -2.49 4.82 -0.99
CA GLU A 31 -1.55 4.35 0.01
C GLU A 31 -1.20 5.44 1.01
N ILE A 32 -1.21 5.12 2.30
CA ILE A 32 -0.74 5.98 3.38
C ILE A 32 0.75 5.74 3.61
N LEU A 33 1.55 6.76 3.35
CA LEU A 33 2.99 6.76 3.54
C LEU A 33 3.38 7.55 4.79
N CYS A 34 4.22 6.98 5.63
CA CYS A 34 4.84 7.68 6.76
C CYS A 34 5.74 8.81 6.24
N ARG A 35 5.58 10.01 6.81
CA ARG A 35 6.41 11.20 6.52
C ARG A 35 6.87 11.87 7.83
N GLU A 36 7.04 11.07 8.89
CA GLU A 36 7.57 11.54 10.16
C GLU A 36 9.04 12.00 9.99
N ASP A 37 9.41 13.01 10.76
CA ASP A 37 10.76 13.52 10.81
C ASP A 37 11.13 13.78 12.30
N PRO A 38 12.08 13.01 12.88
CA PRO A 38 12.79 11.89 12.22
C PRO A 38 11.89 10.73 11.85
N PHE A 39 12.29 9.97 10.81
CA PHE A 39 11.60 8.74 10.42
C PHE A 39 11.72 7.69 11.53
N PRO A 40 10.65 6.94 11.84
CA PRO A 40 10.71 5.91 12.88
C PRO A 40 11.76 4.84 12.58
N ASP A 41 12.70 4.61 13.50
CA ASP A 41 13.82 3.69 13.34
C ASP A 41 13.84 2.55 14.38
N ASP A 42 13.01 2.65 15.42
CA ASP A 42 12.86 1.63 16.44
C ASP A 42 11.40 1.23 16.71
N ALA A 43 11.20 0.16 17.47
CA ALA A 43 9.89 -0.38 17.77
C ALA A 43 9.00 0.62 18.54
N LEU A 44 9.56 1.45 19.41
CA LEU A 44 8.80 2.43 20.20
C LEU A 44 8.30 3.57 19.31
N ALA A 45 9.13 4.07 18.41
CA ALA A 45 8.77 5.10 17.45
C ALA A 45 7.66 4.59 16.50
N TRP A 46 7.78 3.34 16.00
CA TRP A 46 6.73 2.72 15.18
C TRP A 46 5.42 2.50 15.94
N ARG A 47 5.46 2.00 17.19
CA ARG A 47 4.24 1.89 18.02
C ARG A 47 3.58 3.25 18.23
N SER A 48 4.38 4.30 18.48
CA SER A 48 3.89 5.66 18.61
C SER A 48 3.24 6.17 17.33
N PHE A 49 3.87 5.94 16.17
CA PHE A 49 3.33 6.31 14.87
C PHE A 49 1.98 5.63 14.60
N TYR A 50 1.89 4.30 14.70
CA TYR A 50 0.64 3.58 14.44
C TYR A 50 -0.47 3.93 15.44
N ARG A 51 -0.13 4.18 16.71
CA ARG A 51 -1.12 4.65 17.69
C ARG A 51 -1.73 5.98 17.27
N ARG A 52 -0.94 6.92 16.77
CA ARG A 52 -1.42 8.20 16.24
C ARG A 52 -2.19 8.02 14.94
N LEU A 53 -1.67 7.22 14.00
CA LEU A 53 -2.32 6.93 12.73
C LEU A 53 -3.72 6.38 12.94
N PHE A 54 -3.87 5.39 13.81
CA PHE A 54 -5.17 4.75 14.08
C PHE A 54 -6.11 5.61 14.93
N ALA A 55 -5.58 6.58 15.69
CA ALA A 55 -6.38 7.55 16.43
C ALA A 55 -6.87 8.73 15.58
N CYS A 56 -6.20 9.02 14.47
CA CYS A 56 -6.64 10.03 13.53
C CYS A 56 -7.89 9.56 12.77
N ASP A 57 -8.78 10.52 12.46
CA ASP A 57 -9.90 10.23 11.58
C ASP A 57 -9.38 10.17 10.14
N GLN A 58 -9.23 8.94 9.66
CA GLN A 58 -8.77 8.68 8.29
C GLN A 58 -10.01 8.55 7.41
N GLU A 59 -10.58 9.69 6.98
CA GLU A 59 -11.66 9.66 6.00
C GLU A 59 -11.14 9.11 4.67
N THR A 60 -11.80 8.07 4.19
CA THR A 60 -11.56 7.49 2.86
C THR A 60 -12.59 8.05 1.89
N ALA A 61 -12.17 8.41 0.69
CA ALA A 61 -13.10 8.80 -0.37
C ALA A 61 -14.04 7.62 -0.71
N ASP A 62 -15.28 7.93 -1.10
CA ASP A 62 -16.24 6.87 -1.45
C ASP A 62 -15.75 6.08 -2.66
N GLY A 63 -15.78 4.75 -2.53
CA GLY A 63 -15.32 3.82 -3.57
C GLY A 63 -13.81 3.65 -3.67
N VAL A 64 -13.01 4.32 -2.82
CA VAL A 64 -11.55 4.21 -2.78
C VAL A 64 -11.14 3.36 -1.57
N VAL A 65 -10.24 2.40 -1.78
CA VAL A 65 -9.63 1.60 -0.70
C VAL A 65 -8.42 2.35 -0.17
N THR A 66 -8.27 2.45 1.15
CA THR A 66 -7.08 3.04 1.76
C THR A 66 -6.15 1.95 2.27
N ALA A 67 -4.91 1.95 1.79
CA ALA A 67 -3.88 1.01 2.19
C ALA A 67 -2.91 1.65 3.19
N PHE A 68 -2.36 0.84 4.09
CA PHE A 68 -1.28 1.22 4.99
C PHE A 68 -0.27 0.10 5.15
N ASN A 69 0.98 0.48 5.34
CA ASN A 69 2.12 -0.42 5.37
C ASN A 69 2.29 -1.11 6.72
N LEU A 70 2.53 -2.42 6.70
CA LEU A 70 3.01 -3.21 7.85
C LEU A 70 4.10 -4.17 7.37
N ASP A 71 5.30 -4.08 7.91
CA ASP A 71 6.31 -5.11 7.72
C ASP A 71 6.07 -6.32 8.66
N THR A 72 6.82 -7.38 8.48
CA THR A 72 6.72 -8.60 9.30
C THR A 72 6.88 -8.30 10.80
N ARG A 73 7.78 -7.39 11.19
CA ARG A 73 8.00 -7.01 12.60
C ARG A 73 6.77 -6.31 13.17
N HIS A 74 6.14 -5.42 12.38
CA HIS A 74 4.92 -4.73 12.78
C HIS A 74 3.74 -5.70 12.96
N VAL A 75 3.59 -6.67 12.06
CA VAL A 75 2.56 -7.71 12.18
C VAL A 75 2.77 -8.58 13.41
N LEU A 76 4.02 -8.84 13.79
CA LEU A 76 4.38 -9.65 14.96
C LEU A 76 4.42 -8.85 16.26
N ASP A 77 4.54 -7.52 16.20
CA ASP A 77 4.49 -6.65 17.36
C ASP A 77 3.08 -6.64 17.97
N GLN A 78 2.99 -7.00 19.24
CA GLN A 78 1.71 -7.17 19.91
C GLN A 78 0.90 -5.87 19.99
N GLU A 79 1.54 -4.75 20.26
CA GLU A 79 0.87 -3.46 20.44
C GLU A 79 0.35 -2.92 19.10
N ILE A 80 1.20 -2.94 18.06
CA ILE A 80 0.82 -2.51 16.70
C ILE A 80 -0.32 -3.40 16.19
N TRP A 81 -0.19 -4.71 16.36
CA TRP A 81 -1.20 -5.65 15.88
C TRP A 81 -2.56 -5.48 16.56
N GLN A 82 -2.59 -5.36 17.89
CA GLN A 82 -3.83 -5.09 18.63
C GLN A 82 -4.46 -3.76 18.21
N GLY A 83 -3.63 -2.74 17.97
CA GLY A 83 -4.07 -1.46 17.42
C GLY A 83 -4.72 -1.63 16.05
N THR A 84 -4.09 -2.40 15.16
CA THR A 84 -4.60 -2.71 13.82
C THR A 84 -5.94 -3.45 13.88
N GLU A 85 -6.06 -4.49 14.71
CA GLU A 85 -7.31 -5.25 14.87
C GLU A 85 -8.45 -4.36 15.39
N ARG A 86 -8.17 -3.50 16.38
CA ARG A 86 -9.16 -2.55 16.89
C ARG A 86 -9.56 -1.54 15.85
N PHE A 87 -8.59 -0.93 15.16
CA PHE A 87 -8.82 0.07 14.12
C PHE A 87 -9.74 -0.47 13.02
N LEU A 88 -9.46 -1.67 12.52
CA LEU A 88 -10.27 -2.32 11.49
C LEU A 88 -11.61 -2.85 12.01
N GLY A 89 -11.68 -3.26 13.28
CA GLY A 89 -12.92 -3.74 13.91
C GLY A 89 -13.97 -2.64 14.14
N GLU A 90 -13.55 -1.39 14.20
CA GLU A 90 -14.41 -0.21 14.39
C GLU A 90 -14.88 0.42 13.07
N ARG A 91 -14.48 -0.14 11.91
CA ARG A 91 -14.71 0.41 10.56
C ARG A 91 -15.20 -0.65 9.59
N ASP A 92 -15.64 -0.23 8.40
CA ASP A 92 -15.80 -1.18 7.28
C ASP A 92 -14.41 -1.55 6.75
N ALA A 93 -13.87 -2.65 7.26
CA ALA A 93 -12.53 -3.11 6.94
C ALA A 93 -12.32 -3.42 5.45
N ARG A 94 -13.39 -3.61 4.66
CA ARG A 94 -13.31 -3.83 3.21
C ARG A 94 -12.87 -2.59 2.44
N ARG A 95 -12.94 -1.43 3.08
CA ARG A 95 -12.41 -0.16 2.55
C ARG A 95 -10.93 0.05 2.88
N TRP A 96 -10.29 -0.95 3.47
CA TRP A 96 -8.90 -0.90 3.91
C TRP A 96 -8.10 -2.07 3.35
N ALA A 97 -6.82 -1.83 3.12
CA ALA A 97 -5.85 -2.87 2.80
C ALA A 97 -4.60 -2.72 3.68
N ILE A 98 -3.97 -3.83 3.97
CA ILE A 98 -2.65 -3.89 4.59
C ILE A 98 -1.66 -4.21 3.47
N GLU A 99 -0.69 -3.33 3.26
CA GLU A 99 0.45 -3.59 2.40
C GLU A 99 1.54 -4.26 3.23
N TRP A 100 1.79 -5.51 2.93
CA TRP A 100 2.84 -6.27 3.62
C TRP A 100 4.16 -6.05 2.91
N THR A 101 4.96 -5.14 3.49
CA THR A 101 6.21 -4.67 2.91
C THR A 101 7.37 -5.61 3.19
N GLU A 102 8.41 -5.53 2.34
CA GLU A 102 9.67 -6.21 2.53
C GLU A 102 10.47 -5.54 3.65
N HIS A 103 10.74 -6.24 4.73
CA HIS A 103 11.80 -5.90 5.69
C HIS A 103 12.24 -7.17 6.43
N ASP A 104 13.48 -7.39 6.40
CA ASP A 104 14.22 -8.62 6.56
C ASP A 104 14.36 -9.14 7.98
N SER A 105 13.29 -9.28 8.74
CA SER A 105 13.44 -10.02 10.00
C SER A 105 12.10 -10.50 10.55
N GLY A 106 11.97 -11.77 10.76
CA GLY A 106 10.88 -12.34 11.50
C GLY A 106 10.28 -13.60 10.86
N ASP A 107 9.32 -14.18 11.55
CA ASP A 107 8.61 -15.36 11.09
C ASP A 107 7.51 -14.96 10.10
N HIS A 108 7.85 -14.97 8.81
CA HIS A 108 6.91 -14.68 7.71
C HIS A 108 5.69 -15.62 7.72
N LEU A 109 5.86 -16.88 8.13
CA LEU A 109 4.74 -17.82 8.19
C LEU A 109 3.77 -17.44 9.30
N GLN A 110 4.29 -17.01 10.46
CA GLN A 110 3.46 -16.51 11.54
C GLN A 110 2.74 -15.20 11.15
N ALA A 111 3.44 -14.27 10.53
CA ALA A 111 2.86 -13.02 10.03
C ALA A 111 1.74 -13.31 9.01
N ALA A 112 2.00 -14.15 8.02
CA ALA A 112 1.01 -14.57 7.03
C ALA A 112 -0.22 -15.22 7.67
N LYS A 113 -0.03 -16.06 8.70
CA LYS A 113 -1.14 -16.67 9.45
C LYS A 113 -2.02 -15.62 10.12
N LYS A 114 -1.41 -14.59 10.73
CA LYS A 114 -2.14 -13.48 11.36
C LYS A 114 -2.91 -12.67 10.31
N LEU A 115 -2.26 -12.27 9.21
CA LEU A 115 -2.87 -11.53 8.11
C LEU A 115 -4.05 -12.29 7.48
N ARG A 116 -3.88 -13.57 7.15
CA ARG A 116 -4.99 -14.41 6.64
C ARG A 116 -6.14 -14.54 7.63
N SER A 117 -5.84 -14.66 8.92
CA SER A 117 -6.88 -14.72 9.95
C SER A 117 -7.68 -13.42 10.03
N LEU A 118 -6.98 -12.29 9.97
CA LEU A 118 -7.60 -10.96 9.99
C LEU A 118 -8.46 -10.75 8.74
N HIS A 119 -7.92 -11.03 7.55
CA HIS A 119 -8.67 -10.96 6.28
C HIS A 119 -9.98 -11.77 6.34
N ARG A 120 -9.91 -13.03 6.79
CA ARG A 120 -11.12 -13.90 6.88
C ARG A 120 -12.18 -13.36 7.84
N ARG A 121 -11.78 -12.70 8.93
CA ARG A 121 -12.70 -12.16 9.94
C ARG A 121 -13.31 -10.83 9.55
N THR A 122 -12.58 -9.98 8.85
CA THR A 122 -12.93 -8.58 8.65
C THR A 122 -13.16 -8.21 7.18
N GLY A 123 -12.61 -8.98 6.25
CA GLY A 123 -12.62 -8.65 4.83
C GLY A 123 -11.57 -7.61 4.43
N VAL A 124 -10.63 -7.21 5.32
CA VAL A 124 -9.55 -6.29 4.96
C VAL A 124 -8.72 -6.84 3.81
N GLY A 125 -8.37 -5.99 2.84
CA GLY A 125 -7.47 -6.37 1.74
C GLY A 125 -6.06 -6.68 2.23
N ILE A 126 -5.34 -7.52 1.50
CA ILE A 126 -3.91 -7.75 1.71
C ILE A 126 -3.22 -7.49 0.37
N SER A 127 -2.22 -6.62 0.39
CA SER A 127 -1.32 -6.35 -0.72
C SER A 127 0.06 -6.88 -0.41
N ILE A 128 0.77 -7.39 -1.40
CA ILE A 128 2.19 -7.76 -1.27
C ILE A 128 3.00 -6.71 -1.99
N ASP A 129 3.88 -6.06 -1.25
CA ASP A 129 4.68 -4.93 -1.72
C ASP A 129 6.05 -5.37 -2.23
N ASP A 130 6.68 -4.55 -3.09
CA ASP A 130 8.05 -4.71 -3.60
C ASP A 130 8.34 -6.09 -4.23
N VAL A 131 7.37 -6.68 -4.95
CA VAL A 131 7.59 -7.97 -5.64
C VAL A 131 8.55 -7.76 -6.80
N GLY A 132 9.68 -8.46 -6.74
CA GLY A 132 10.75 -8.38 -7.73
C GLY A 132 12.01 -7.64 -7.27
N ALA A 133 11.96 -6.89 -6.15
CA ALA A 133 13.14 -6.20 -5.59
C ALA A 133 14.04 -7.12 -4.76
N GLY A 134 13.47 -8.06 -4.04
CA GLY A 134 14.17 -8.88 -3.07
C GLY A 134 13.90 -10.37 -3.20
N PHE A 135 14.33 -11.13 -2.18
CA PHE A 135 14.22 -12.60 -2.20
C PHE A 135 12.91 -13.11 -1.60
N ASP A 136 12.15 -12.30 -0.88
CA ASP A 136 11.01 -12.77 -0.08
C ASP A 136 9.63 -12.48 -0.66
N GLY A 137 9.51 -11.60 -1.68
CA GLY A 137 8.23 -11.24 -2.29
C GLY A 137 7.42 -12.46 -2.72
N HIS A 138 8.06 -13.42 -3.36
CA HIS A 138 7.43 -14.68 -3.76
C HIS A 138 7.03 -15.54 -2.53
N ALA A 139 7.86 -15.60 -1.50
CA ALA A 139 7.55 -16.34 -0.28
C ALA A 139 6.35 -15.71 0.46
N ARG A 140 6.29 -14.37 0.56
CA ARG A 140 5.16 -13.64 1.16
C ARG A 140 3.87 -13.89 0.38
N LEU A 141 3.93 -13.80 -0.95
CA LEU A 141 2.80 -14.06 -1.82
C LEU A 141 2.25 -15.47 -1.66
N SER A 142 3.14 -16.48 -1.70
CA SER A 142 2.76 -17.89 -1.50
C SER A 142 2.15 -18.12 -0.10
N ALA A 143 2.69 -17.45 0.93
CA ALA A 143 2.22 -17.61 2.30
C ALA A 143 0.84 -16.98 2.52
N VAL A 144 0.48 -15.91 1.82
CA VAL A 144 -0.83 -15.22 1.98
C VAL A 144 -1.96 -15.97 1.30
N SER A 145 -1.70 -16.69 0.20
CA SER A 145 -2.67 -17.47 -0.58
C SER A 145 -3.76 -16.65 -1.31
N ARG A 146 -4.02 -15.42 -0.91
CA ARG A 146 -4.96 -14.47 -1.53
C ARG A 146 -4.49 -13.05 -1.29
N ALA A 147 -3.85 -12.46 -2.27
CA ALA A 147 -3.55 -11.03 -2.31
C ALA A 147 -4.65 -10.28 -3.08
N GLN A 148 -4.96 -9.07 -2.68
CA GLN A 148 -5.81 -8.16 -3.44
C GLN A 148 -4.98 -7.49 -4.53
N TRP A 149 -3.77 -7.05 -4.18
CA TRP A 149 -2.80 -6.47 -5.08
C TRP A 149 -1.43 -7.12 -4.93
N VAL A 150 -0.71 -7.16 -6.05
CA VAL A 150 0.71 -7.49 -6.15
C VAL A 150 1.40 -6.25 -6.69
N LYS A 151 2.14 -5.54 -5.82
CA LYS A 151 2.87 -4.34 -6.19
C LYS A 151 4.24 -4.75 -6.72
N ILE A 152 4.56 -4.28 -7.90
CA ILE A 152 5.79 -4.59 -8.62
C ILE A 152 6.77 -3.46 -8.37
N ASP A 153 7.95 -3.82 -7.85
CA ASP A 153 9.01 -2.88 -7.51
C ASP A 153 9.33 -1.89 -8.63
N GLY A 154 9.37 -0.63 -8.27
CA GLY A 154 9.63 0.45 -9.21
C GLY A 154 11.01 0.36 -9.87
N GLY A 155 12.04 -0.13 -9.16
CA GLY A 155 13.38 -0.32 -9.72
C GLY A 155 13.41 -1.41 -10.80
N LEU A 156 12.73 -2.54 -10.56
CA LEU A 156 12.56 -3.58 -11.57
C LEU A 156 11.81 -3.05 -12.80
N PHE A 157 10.74 -2.28 -12.60
CA PHE A 157 9.98 -1.68 -13.69
C PHE A 157 10.82 -0.69 -14.50
N GLN A 158 11.59 0.18 -13.82
CA GLN A 158 12.48 1.13 -14.50
C GLN A 158 13.56 0.41 -15.34
N ALA A 159 14.09 -0.71 -14.84
CA ALA A 159 15.02 -1.55 -15.61
C ALA A 159 14.34 -2.16 -16.85
N ALA A 160 13.07 -2.52 -16.79
CA ALA A 160 12.32 -3.10 -17.89
C ALA A 160 12.16 -2.18 -19.12
N ARG A 161 12.47 -0.89 -18.98
CA ARG A 161 12.49 0.07 -20.11
C ARG A 161 13.53 -0.30 -21.16
N THR A 162 14.67 -0.83 -20.74
CA THR A 162 15.84 -1.08 -21.62
C THR A 162 16.37 -2.50 -21.51
N ASP A 163 15.97 -3.25 -20.50
CA ASP A 163 16.46 -4.60 -20.23
C ASP A 163 15.37 -5.65 -20.49
N GLY A 164 15.65 -6.55 -21.45
CA GLY A 164 14.70 -7.60 -21.86
C GLY A 164 14.37 -8.59 -20.73
N PRO A 165 15.35 -9.12 -19.99
CA PRO A 165 15.10 -9.95 -18.80
C PRO A 165 14.20 -9.29 -17.76
N SER A 166 14.47 -8.04 -17.39
CA SER A 166 13.63 -7.28 -16.45
C SER A 166 12.21 -7.10 -16.98
N ARG A 167 12.07 -6.81 -18.28
CA ARG A 167 10.75 -6.73 -18.93
C ARG A 167 9.98 -8.06 -18.86
N ALA A 168 10.65 -9.17 -19.11
CA ALA A 168 10.05 -10.50 -19.00
C ALA A 168 9.65 -10.84 -17.55
N MET A 169 10.44 -10.40 -16.55
CA MET A 169 10.10 -10.57 -15.14
C MET A 169 8.84 -9.79 -14.77
N VAL A 170 8.75 -8.51 -15.12
CA VAL A 170 7.56 -7.69 -14.87
C VAL A 170 6.33 -8.32 -15.50
N GLN A 171 6.41 -8.73 -16.77
CA GLN A 171 5.33 -9.42 -17.46
C GLN A 171 4.92 -10.70 -16.72
N GLY A 172 5.89 -11.53 -16.32
CA GLY A 172 5.62 -12.76 -15.59
C GLY A 172 4.94 -12.52 -14.21
N ILE A 173 5.26 -11.42 -13.54
CA ILE A 173 4.60 -11.04 -12.28
C ILE A 173 3.15 -10.57 -12.56
N CYS A 174 2.90 -9.80 -13.62
CA CYS A 174 1.55 -9.41 -14.03
C CYS A 174 0.69 -10.63 -14.33
N ASP A 175 1.20 -11.57 -15.13
CA ASP A 175 0.52 -12.81 -15.49
C ASP A 175 0.21 -13.65 -14.23
N MET A 176 1.19 -13.81 -13.35
CA MET A 176 1.03 -14.51 -12.08
C MET A 176 -0.03 -13.86 -11.19
N ALA A 177 -0.04 -12.54 -11.06
CA ALA A 177 -1.04 -11.81 -10.28
C ALA A 177 -2.44 -12.14 -10.79
N LYS A 178 -2.65 -12.09 -12.10
CA LYS A 178 -3.90 -12.44 -12.75
C LYS A 178 -4.32 -13.89 -12.49
N ASP A 179 -3.39 -14.84 -12.59
CA ASP A 179 -3.67 -16.27 -12.37
C ASP A 179 -4.12 -16.58 -10.95
N ILE A 180 -3.62 -15.85 -9.96
CA ILE A 180 -4.04 -16.00 -8.54
C ILE A 180 -5.26 -15.14 -8.19
N GLY A 181 -5.83 -14.39 -9.14
CA GLY A 181 -6.99 -13.50 -8.93
C GLY A 181 -6.66 -12.23 -8.16
N ALA A 182 -5.40 -11.82 -8.13
CA ALA A 182 -4.95 -10.52 -7.65
C ALA A 182 -4.85 -9.52 -8.83
N ARG A 183 -4.77 -8.23 -8.52
CA ARG A 183 -4.44 -7.20 -9.50
C ARG A 183 -2.98 -6.78 -9.36
N SER A 184 -2.30 -6.63 -10.47
CA SER A 184 -0.95 -6.09 -10.50
C SER A 184 -0.96 -4.56 -10.36
N VAL A 185 0.02 -4.02 -9.64
CA VAL A 185 0.25 -2.58 -9.52
C VAL A 185 1.71 -2.30 -9.86
N ILE A 186 1.97 -1.57 -10.92
CA ILE A 186 3.33 -1.11 -11.25
C ILE A 186 3.61 0.19 -10.51
N GLU A 187 4.73 0.22 -9.81
CA GLU A 187 5.21 1.41 -9.12
C GLU A 187 6.13 2.28 -9.99
N TRP A 188 6.37 3.54 -9.55
CA TRP A 188 7.24 4.53 -10.19
C TRP A 188 6.87 4.85 -11.64
N ILE A 189 5.56 4.93 -11.93
CA ILE A 189 5.09 5.50 -13.20
C ILE A 189 5.23 7.03 -13.12
N GLU A 190 6.28 7.57 -13.75
CA GLU A 190 6.62 8.98 -13.67
C GLU A 190 6.36 9.73 -14.98
N THR A 191 6.38 9.03 -16.11
CA THR A 191 6.24 9.59 -17.46
C THR A 191 5.07 8.94 -18.20
N LYS A 192 4.70 9.53 -19.35
CA LYS A 192 3.71 8.93 -20.25
C LYS A 192 4.23 7.65 -20.88
N GLU A 193 5.53 7.61 -21.17
CA GLU A 193 6.21 6.44 -21.70
C GLU A 193 6.18 5.27 -20.70
N ASP A 194 6.28 5.57 -19.39
CA ASP A 194 6.08 4.56 -18.34
C ASP A 194 4.66 4.01 -18.34
N LEU A 195 3.69 4.90 -18.47
CA LEU A 195 2.29 4.51 -18.51
C LEU A 195 1.99 3.61 -19.72
N GLU A 196 2.54 3.94 -20.88
CA GLU A 196 2.42 3.11 -22.09
C GLU A 196 3.08 1.75 -21.88
N LEU A 197 4.30 1.73 -21.34
CA LEU A 197 5.00 0.48 -21.02
C LEU A 197 4.22 -0.38 -20.02
N ALA A 198 3.65 0.22 -18.95
CA ALA A 198 2.85 -0.51 -17.99
C ALA A 198 1.60 -1.17 -18.61
N ARG A 199 0.96 -0.46 -19.55
CA ARG A 199 -0.16 -1.00 -20.34
C ARG A 199 0.26 -2.11 -21.29
N ASP A 200 1.41 -1.95 -21.98
CA ASP A 200 1.98 -2.98 -22.85
C ASP A 200 2.29 -4.27 -22.08
N LEU A 201 2.67 -4.16 -20.82
CA LEU A 201 2.92 -5.28 -19.91
C LEU A 201 1.63 -5.83 -19.28
N ALA A 202 0.46 -5.36 -19.71
CA ALA A 202 -0.85 -5.76 -19.23
C ALA A 202 -1.03 -5.65 -17.70
N ALA A 203 -0.40 -4.64 -17.09
CA ALA A 203 -0.63 -4.32 -15.70
C ALA A 203 -2.03 -3.76 -15.48
N ASP A 204 -2.66 -4.13 -14.36
CA ASP A 204 -4.02 -3.68 -14.04
C ASP A 204 -4.05 -2.25 -13.48
N CYS A 205 -3.04 -1.90 -12.68
CA CYS A 205 -2.96 -0.64 -11.94
C CYS A 205 -1.56 -0.04 -12.00
N GLY A 206 -1.49 1.23 -11.66
CA GLY A 206 -0.22 1.95 -11.54
C GLY A 206 -0.22 2.94 -10.39
N GLN A 207 0.98 3.21 -9.87
CA GLN A 207 1.26 4.19 -8.84
C GLN A 207 2.52 4.97 -9.22
N GLY A 208 2.58 6.26 -8.88
CA GLY A 208 3.76 7.08 -9.13
C GLY A 208 3.44 8.55 -9.40
N TYR A 209 4.49 9.32 -9.62
CA TYR A 209 4.41 10.78 -9.74
C TYR A 209 3.46 11.26 -10.84
N LEU A 210 3.33 10.51 -11.93
CA LEU A 210 2.44 10.86 -13.03
C LEU A 210 1.00 11.06 -12.56
N PHE A 211 0.55 10.27 -11.58
CA PHE A 211 -0.83 10.29 -11.09
C PHE A 211 -1.06 11.30 -9.98
N THR A 212 -0.01 11.70 -9.26
CA THR A 212 -0.12 12.64 -8.12
C THR A 212 -0.67 13.99 -8.54
N PHE A 213 -0.26 14.51 -9.68
CA PHE A 213 -0.76 15.77 -10.25
C PHE A 213 -2.12 15.64 -10.95
N ALA A 214 -2.35 14.50 -11.62
CA ALA A 214 -3.61 14.24 -12.33
C ALA A 214 -4.77 13.98 -11.37
N ALA A 215 -4.55 13.17 -10.33
CA ALA A 215 -5.55 12.85 -9.32
C ALA A 215 -5.96 14.07 -8.51
N ALA A 216 -5.02 14.94 -8.11
CA ALA A 216 -5.32 16.18 -7.41
C ALA A 216 -6.23 17.11 -8.25
N LYS A 217 -6.05 17.12 -9.58
CA LYS A 217 -6.86 17.90 -10.50
C LYS A 217 -8.25 17.30 -10.71
N MET A 218 -8.39 15.97 -10.78
CA MET A 218 -9.67 15.27 -10.95
C MET A 218 -10.51 15.27 -9.67
N MET A 219 -9.89 15.20 -8.49
CA MET A 219 -10.57 15.23 -7.19
C MET A 219 -10.93 16.65 -6.74
N GLY A 220 -10.64 17.70 -7.52
CA GLY A 220 -10.93 19.09 -7.17
C GLY A 220 -10.17 19.58 -5.93
N LEU A 221 -9.18 18.83 -5.47
CA LEU A 221 -8.35 19.18 -4.33
C LEU A 221 -7.35 20.26 -4.74
N ARG A 222 -7.55 21.50 -4.27
CA ARG A 222 -6.56 22.57 -4.42
C ARG A 222 -5.27 22.15 -3.71
N ASN A 223 -4.22 22.01 -4.49
CA ASN A 223 -2.87 21.70 -4.01
C ASN A 223 -2.45 22.72 -2.92
N ARG A 224 -2.43 22.33 -1.65
CA ARG A 224 -1.86 23.13 -0.55
C ARG A 224 -0.35 22.94 -0.40
N ALA A 225 0.29 22.24 -1.32
CA ALA A 225 1.73 21.95 -1.29
C ALA A 225 2.51 22.87 -2.24
N SER A 226 2.36 24.18 -2.09
CA SER A 226 3.32 25.15 -2.65
C SER A 226 3.28 26.44 -1.85
N ARG A 227 3.81 26.37 -0.62
CA ARG A 227 4.36 27.50 0.15
C ARG A 227 5.25 26.93 1.24
N VAL A 228 6.51 26.71 0.92
CA VAL A 228 7.69 27.11 1.72
C VAL A 228 8.80 27.33 0.73
#